data_2694d56893b741eac29d5f3829d3775a
#
_entry.id   2694d56893b741eac29d5f3829d3775a
#
_cell.length_a   1.000
_cell.length_b   1.000
_cell.length_c   1.000
_cell.angle_alpha   90.00
_cell.angle_beta   90.00
_cell.angle_gamma   90.00
#
_symmetry.space_group_name_H-M   'P 1'
#
loop_
_entity.id
_entity.type
_entity.pdbx_description
1 polymer ?
#
loop_
_entity_poly.entity_id
_entity_poly.type
_entity_poly.pdbx_seq_one_letter_code
_entity_poly.pdbx_strand_id
1 'polypeptide(L)'
;MHKYTIPVSLSGLWIIIIYLALQLDTSPPLIIGDSMQPRSFPIFLMILNLILTMVLARQMWTMPAEEHASVALPTWLSIVVLILFCVTTIYADMFLALPLAMFALALVWGERNIFMASGVALVTPYLVFMLFSEVLMVRFPRGILIDWYYG
;
A
#
# COMPACT_ATOMS: atom_id res chain seq x y z
N MET A 1 22.03 10.48 -14.03
CA MET A 1 21.20 9.24 -14.19
C MET A 1 20.39 9.40 -15.47
N HIS A 2 20.20 8.33 -16.24
CA HIS A 2 19.44 8.41 -17.48
C HIS A 2 17.97 8.76 -17.20
N LYS A 3 17.43 9.71 -17.97
CA LYS A 3 16.05 10.22 -17.87
C LYS A 3 14.99 9.09 -17.79
N TYR A 4 15.27 7.96 -18.40
CA TYR A 4 14.34 6.83 -18.49
C TYR A 4 14.56 5.73 -17.43
N THR A 5 15.51 5.88 -16.51
CA THR A 5 15.77 4.84 -15.49
C THR A 5 14.55 4.58 -14.63
N ILE A 6 13.84 5.63 -14.22
CA ILE A 6 12.63 5.50 -13.37
C ILE A 6 11.49 4.77 -14.10
N PRO A 7 11.03 5.22 -15.29
CA PRO A 7 9.96 4.49 -16.01
C PRO A 7 10.33 3.05 -16.35
N VAL A 8 11.59 2.79 -16.72
CA VAL A 8 12.05 1.43 -17.05
C VAL A 8 12.05 0.53 -15.81
N SER A 9 12.57 1.00 -14.69
CA SER A 9 12.58 0.21 -13.43
C SER A 9 11.17 -0.07 -12.92
N LEU A 10 10.26 0.92 -12.99
CA LEU A 10 8.86 0.75 -12.63
C LEU A 10 8.18 -0.26 -13.55
N SER A 11 8.35 -0.13 -14.88
CA SER A 11 7.76 -1.10 -15.83
C SER A 11 8.24 -2.52 -15.57
N GLY A 12 9.53 -2.71 -15.28
CA GLY A 12 10.08 -4.00 -14.90
C GLY A 12 9.43 -4.57 -13.64
N LEU A 13 9.24 -3.73 -12.62
CA LEU A 13 8.59 -4.12 -11.36
C LEU A 13 7.13 -4.57 -11.62
N TRP A 14 6.36 -3.81 -12.40
CA TRP A 14 4.97 -4.18 -12.71
C TRP A 14 4.87 -5.48 -13.49
N ILE A 15 5.77 -5.73 -14.43
CA ILE A 15 5.82 -6.99 -15.19
C ILE A 15 6.13 -8.17 -14.26
N ILE A 16 7.07 -8.02 -13.34
CA ILE A 16 7.39 -9.07 -12.36
C ILE A 16 6.18 -9.37 -11.49
N ILE A 17 5.48 -8.35 -10.99
CA ILE A 17 4.29 -8.55 -10.15
C ILE A 17 3.16 -9.21 -10.94
N ILE A 18 2.95 -8.84 -12.21
CA ILE A 18 1.96 -9.53 -13.08
C ILE A 18 2.34 -11.00 -13.24
N TYR A 19 3.60 -11.30 -13.49
CA TYR A 19 4.08 -12.67 -13.61
C TYR A 19 3.83 -13.48 -12.33
N LEU A 20 4.15 -12.92 -11.16
CA LEU A 20 3.87 -13.56 -9.87
C LEU A 20 2.37 -13.74 -9.62
N ALA A 21 1.53 -12.75 -9.99
CA ALA A 21 0.09 -12.83 -9.84
C ALA A 21 -0.54 -13.92 -10.74
N LEU A 22 0.05 -14.15 -11.92
CA LEU A 22 -0.37 -15.24 -12.82
C LEU A 22 -0.04 -16.63 -12.27
N GLN A 23 0.96 -16.74 -11.39
CA GLN A 23 1.32 -17.99 -10.72
C GLN A 23 0.42 -18.32 -9.52
N LEU A 24 -0.40 -17.37 -9.05
CA LEU A 24 -1.37 -17.65 -8.00
C LEU A 24 -2.40 -18.69 -8.49
N ASP A 25 -2.64 -19.67 -7.64
CA ASP A 25 -3.63 -20.71 -7.90
C ASP A 25 -5.03 -20.11 -8.13
N THR A 26 -5.74 -20.69 -9.09
CA THR A 26 -7.15 -20.36 -9.32
C THR A 26 -8.00 -21.05 -8.28
N SER A 27 -8.73 -20.29 -7.49
CA SER A 27 -9.69 -20.89 -6.56
C SER A 27 -10.82 -21.62 -7.34
N PRO A 28 -11.26 -22.80 -6.86
CA PRO A 28 -12.33 -23.55 -7.51
C PRO A 28 -13.61 -22.71 -7.66
N PRO A 29 -14.37 -22.86 -8.75
CA PRO A 29 -15.62 -22.12 -8.97
C PRO A 29 -16.65 -22.26 -7.85
N LEU A 30 -16.65 -23.39 -7.15
CA LEU A 30 -17.52 -23.67 -6.00
C LEU A 30 -17.27 -22.76 -4.79
N ILE A 31 -16.06 -22.19 -4.65
CA ILE A 31 -15.70 -21.31 -3.54
C ILE A 31 -15.93 -19.85 -3.90
N ILE A 32 -15.73 -19.47 -5.15
CA ILE A 32 -15.79 -18.08 -5.60
C ILE A 32 -17.23 -17.67 -5.96
N GLY A 33 -18.06 -18.60 -6.42
CA GLY A 33 -19.39 -18.26 -6.98
C GLY A 33 -19.25 -17.24 -8.11
N ASP A 34 -20.04 -16.16 -8.06
CA ASP A 34 -20.01 -15.04 -9.02
C ASP A 34 -18.94 -13.98 -8.68
N SER A 35 -18.08 -14.22 -7.70
CA SER A 35 -17.06 -13.27 -7.27
C SER A 35 -15.84 -13.27 -8.18
N MET A 36 -15.10 -12.16 -8.21
CA MET A 36 -13.85 -12.04 -8.96
C MET A 36 -12.76 -12.95 -8.37
N GLN A 37 -11.98 -13.58 -9.23
CA GLN A 37 -10.82 -14.37 -8.80
C GLN A 37 -9.81 -13.50 -8.05
N PRO A 38 -9.19 -14.00 -6.94
CA PRO A 38 -8.22 -13.24 -6.15
C PRO A 38 -7.07 -12.65 -6.96
N ARG A 39 -6.65 -13.33 -8.03
CA ARG A 39 -5.59 -12.88 -8.95
C ARG A 39 -6.00 -11.74 -9.89
N SER A 40 -7.30 -11.57 -10.15
CA SER A 40 -7.79 -10.59 -11.13
C SER A 40 -7.53 -9.16 -10.67
N PHE A 41 -7.70 -8.88 -9.39
CA PHE A 41 -7.49 -7.55 -8.82
C PHE A 41 -6.03 -7.08 -8.88
N PRO A 42 -5.03 -7.86 -8.44
CA PRO A 42 -3.62 -7.50 -8.63
C PRO A 42 -3.23 -7.29 -10.09
N ILE A 43 -3.69 -8.15 -11.00
CA ILE A 43 -3.40 -8.03 -12.44
C ILE A 43 -3.98 -6.72 -12.97
N PHE A 44 -5.24 -6.42 -12.66
CA PHE A 44 -5.90 -5.17 -13.08
C PHE A 44 -5.12 -3.93 -12.60
N LEU A 45 -4.73 -3.91 -11.32
CA LEU A 45 -3.94 -2.81 -10.75
C LEU A 45 -2.58 -2.65 -11.45
N MET A 46 -1.90 -3.74 -11.75
CA MET A 46 -0.58 -3.68 -12.40
C MET A 46 -0.68 -3.23 -13.85
N ILE A 47 -1.73 -3.63 -14.57
CA ILE A 47 -2.02 -3.12 -15.93
C ILE A 47 -2.26 -1.61 -15.88
N LEU A 48 -3.09 -1.15 -14.94
CA LEU A 48 -3.34 0.28 -14.75
C LEU A 48 -2.05 1.05 -14.45
N ASN A 49 -1.21 0.53 -13.55
CA ASN A 49 0.10 1.12 -13.24
C ASN A 49 1.03 1.14 -14.45
N LEU A 50 1.01 0.11 -15.30
CA LEU A 50 1.80 0.05 -16.53
C LEU A 50 1.37 1.12 -17.53
N ILE A 51 0.05 1.35 -17.68
CA ILE A 51 -0.51 2.43 -18.50
C ILE A 51 -0.06 3.79 -17.95
N LEU A 52 -0.16 4.02 -16.64
CA LEU A 52 0.27 5.26 -15.99
C LEU A 52 1.78 5.49 -16.16
N THR A 53 2.59 4.42 -16.08
CA THR A 53 4.04 4.50 -16.31
C THR A 53 4.35 4.86 -17.76
N MET A 54 3.57 4.37 -18.72
CA MET A 54 3.70 4.75 -20.12
C MET A 54 3.36 6.24 -20.35
N VAL A 55 2.30 6.73 -19.72
CA VAL A 55 1.96 8.17 -19.73
C VAL A 55 3.07 9.00 -19.12
N LEU A 56 3.62 8.56 -17.97
CA LEU A 56 4.76 9.21 -17.33
C LEU A 56 5.97 9.26 -18.27
N ALA A 57 6.32 8.15 -18.90
CA ALA A 57 7.43 8.08 -19.86
C ALA A 57 7.23 9.06 -21.04
N ARG A 58 6.01 9.18 -21.54
CA ARG A 58 5.65 10.14 -22.58
C ARG A 58 5.78 11.58 -22.10
N GLN A 59 5.33 11.90 -20.89
CA GLN A 59 5.48 13.24 -20.30
C GLN A 59 6.95 13.62 -20.13
N MET A 60 7.78 12.68 -19.65
CA MET A 60 9.22 12.89 -19.50
C MET A 60 9.94 13.10 -20.86
N TRP A 61 9.35 12.65 -21.96
CA TRP A 61 9.89 12.90 -23.29
C TRP A 61 9.71 14.36 -23.72
N THR A 62 8.56 14.96 -23.38
CA THR A 62 8.20 16.34 -23.76
C THR A 62 8.70 17.40 -22.78
N MET A 63 8.99 17.02 -21.54
CA MET A 63 9.49 17.96 -20.53
C MET A 63 11.02 18.06 -20.56
N PRO A 64 11.59 19.27 -20.36
CA PRO A 64 13.02 19.42 -20.15
C PRO A 64 13.46 18.63 -18.92
N ALA A 65 14.68 18.12 -18.92
CA ALA A 65 15.24 17.40 -17.78
C ALA A 65 15.33 18.39 -16.59
N GLU A 66 14.48 18.21 -15.60
CA GLU A 66 14.64 18.93 -14.33
C GLU A 66 15.93 18.45 -13.65
N GLU A 67 16.71 19.39 -13.10
CA GLU A 67 17.84 19.06 -12.25
C GLU A 67 17.35 18.23 -11.08
N HIS A 68 17.99 17.10 -10.87
CA HIS A 68 17.61 16.15 -9.83
C HIS A 68 17.79 16.82 -8.47
N ALA A 69 16.68 17.29 -7.89
CA ALA A 69 16.67 17.68 -6.49
C ALA A 69 17.07 16.46 -5.64
N SER A 70 17.94 16.68 -4.66
CA SER A 70 18.29 15.63 -3.69
C SER A 70 17.03 15.11 -3.02
N VAL A 71 16.92 13.79 -2.86
CA VAL A 71 15.76 13.17 -2.20
C VAL A 71 15.63 13.75 -0.80
N ALA A 72 14.49 14.36 -0.51
CA ALA A 72 14.24 15.02 0.76
C ALA A 72 14.29 14.02 1.93
N LEU A 73 14.78 14.47 3.08
CA LEU A 73 14.85 13.66 4.32
C LEU A 73 13.51 12.96 4.67
N PRO A 74 12.33 13.62 4.55
CA PRO A 74 11.05 12.95 4.79
C PRO A 74 10.81 11.69 3.96
N THR A 75 11.32 11.65 2.71
CA THR A 75 11.18 10.46 1.86
C THR A 75 11.93 9.26 2.45
N TRP A 76 13.15 9.46 2.92
CA TRP A 76 13.94 8.41 3.57
C TRP A 76 13.30 7.95 4.88
N LEU A 77 12.82 8.90 5.69
CA LEU A 77 12.09 8.58 6.92
C LEU A 77 10.80 7.81 6.64
N SER A 78 10.09 8.14 5.56
CA SER A 78 8.89 7.39 5.16
C SER A 78 9.20 5.93 4.82
N ILE A 79 10.33 5.66 4.16
CA ILE A 79 10.78 4.29 3.89
C ILE A 79 11.02 3.53 5.20
N VAL A 80 11.70 4.17 6.17
CA VAL A 80 11.94 3.56 7.49
C VAL A 80 10.62 3.26 8.20
N VAL A 81 9.67 4.20 8.20
CA VAL A 81 8.34 4.01 8.81
C VAL A 81 7.60 2.84 8.15
N LEU A 82 7.66 2.72 6.82
CA LEU A 82 7.02 1.59 6.10
C LEU A 82 7.68 0.25 6.44
N ILE A 83 9.00 0.19 6.59
CA ILE A 83 9.69 -1.02 7.04
C ILE A 83 9.24 -1.39 8.47
N LEU A 84 9.20 -0.42 9.38
CA LEU A 84 8.70 -0.63 10.74
C LEU A 84 7.24 -1.07 10.76
N PHE A 85 6.41 -0.51 9.90
CA PHE A 85 5.02 -0.94 9.71
C PHE A 85 4.94 -2.42 9.32
N CYS A 86 5.72 -2.86 8.32
CA CYS A 86 5.77 -4.27 7.92
C CYS A 86 6.20 -5.18 9.07
N VAL A 87 7.25 -4.81 9.78
CA VAL A 87 7.74 -5.58 10.93
C VAL A 87 6.68 -5.66 12.02
N THR A 88 6.07 -4.53 12.39
CA THR A 88 5.02 -4.49 13.42
C THR A 88 3.80 -5.31 13.02
N THR A 89 3.41 -5.28 11.74
CA THR A 89 2.30 -6.08 11.22
C THR A 89 2.56 -7.59 11.35
N ILE A 90 3.80 -8.03 11.12
CA ILE A 90 4.16 -9.45 11.22
C ILE A 90 4.21 -9.93 12.67
N TYR A 91 4.75 -9.12 13.58
CA TYR A 91 5.02 -9.55 14.96
C TYR A 91 3.91 -9.20 15.95
N ALA A 92 3.12 -8.20 15.67
CA ALA A 92 2.04 -7.77 16.55
C ALA A 92 0.67 -7.92 15.87
N ASP A 93 0.23 -6.89 15.14
CA ASP A 93 -1.07 -6.86 14.49
C ASP A 93 -1.12 -5.73 13.47
N MET A 94 -1.83 -5.95 12.37
CA MET A 94 -2.04 -4.93 11.34
C MET A 94 -2.78 -3.71 11.89
N PHE A 95 -3.77 -3.91 12.79
CA PHE A 95 -4.57 -2.83 13.38
C PHE A 95 -3.82 -2.01 14.44
N LEU A 96 -2.75 -2.55 15.01
CA LEU A 96 -1.83 -1.79 15.84
C LEU A 96 -0.79 -1.05 14.98
N ALA A 97 -0.29 -1.72 13.96
CA ALA A 97 0.73 -1.17 13.08
C ALA A 97 0.22 0.03 12.27
N LEU A 98 -1.05 -0.01 11.81
CA LEU A 98 -1.62 1.01 10.94
C LEU A 98 -1.71 2.40 11.62
N PRO A 99 -2.30 2.55 12.83
CA PRO A 99 -2.30 3.83 13.53
C PRO A 99 -0.90 4.37 13.81
N LEU A 100 0.03 3.50 14.21
CA LEU A 100 1.40 3.90 14.49
C LEU A 100 2.11 4.44 13.24
N ALA A 101 1.95 3.75 12.12
CA ALA A 101 2.52 4.19 10.84
C ALA A 101 1.88 5.50 10.35
N MET A 102 0.56 5.63 10.43
CA MET A 102 -0.15 6.86 10.04
C MET A 102 0.29 8.05 10.89
N PHE A 103 0.39 7.87 12.20
CA PHE A 103 0.87 8.90 13.09
C PHE A 103 2.32 9.30 12.79
N ALA A 104 3.21 8.32 12.66
CA ALA A 104 4.62 8.57 12.33
C ALA A 104 4.78 9.28 10.98
N LEU A 105 4.04 8.87 9.94
CA LEU A 105 4.06 9.53 8.63
C LEU A 105 3.55 10.97 8.72
N ALA A 106 2.49 11.26 9.47
CA ALA A 106 1.99 12.61 9.65
C ALA A 106 3.08 13.53 10.25
N LEU A 107 3.81 13.06 11.26
CA LEU A 107 4.91 13.80 11.86
C LEU A 107 6.09 13.99 10.90
N VAL A 108 6.46 12.95 10.15
CA VAL A 108 7.55 12.99 9.16
C VAL A 108 7.27 14.03 8.07
N TRP A 109 6.01 14.16 7.66
CA TRP A 109 5.59 15.13 6.64
C TRP A 109 5.27 16.52 7.19
N GLY A 110 5.56 16.75 8.48
CA GLY A 110 5.57 18.08 9.08
C GLY A 110 4.25 18.50 9.72
N GLU A 111 3.34 17.55 9.99
CA GLU A 111 2.16 17.88 10.78
C GLU A 111 2.57 18.27 12.20
N ARG A 112 2.22 19.48 12.61
CA ARG A 112 2.57 20.05 13.92
C ARG A 112 1.50 19.84 14.97
N ASN A 113 0.27 19.61 14.54
CA ASN A 113 -0.84 19.39 15.44
C ASN A 113 -0.94 17.92 15.84
N ILE A 114 -0.30 17.57 16.94
CA ILE A 114 -0.24 16.19 17.47
C ILE A 114 -1.66 15.65 17.74
N PHE A 115 -2.59 16.47 18.22
CA PHE A 115 -3.96 16.05 18.47
C PHE A 115 -4.68 15.68 17.17
N MET A 116 -4.48 16.44 16.10
CA MET A 116 -5.06 16.17 14.80
C MET A 116 -4.45 14.91 14.16
N ALA A 117 -3.13 14.79 14.20
CA ALA A 117 -2.41 13.61 13.73
C ALA A 117 -2.87 12.33 14.46
N SER A 118 -2.97 12.38 15.81
CA SER A 118 -3.45 11.25 16.62
C SER A 118 -4.90 10.92 16.34
N GLY A 119 -5.77 11.93 16.21
CA GLY A 119 -7.18 11.75 15.90
C GLY A 119 -7.36 11.02 14.56
N VAL A 120 -6.71 11.48 13.49
CA VAL A 120 -6.78 10.85 12.17
C VAL A 120 -6.19 9.43 12.21
N ALA A 121 -5.04 9.26 12.87
CA ALA A 121 -4.36 7.98 12.96
C ALA A 121 -5.16 6.91 13.71
N LEU A 122 -6.00 7.28 14.66
CA LEU A 122 -6.85 6.34 15.41
C LEU A 122 -8.22 6.15 14.77
N VAL A 123 -8.87 7.25 14.35
CA VAL A 123 -10.23 7.19 13.80
C VAL A 123 -10.27 6.48 12.47
N THR A 124 -9.30 6.73 11.58
CA THR A 124 -9.31 6.12 10.24
C THR A 124 -9.20 4.60 10.27
N PRO A 125 -8.25 3.96 10.98
CA PRO A 125 -8.20 2.51 11.08
C PRO A 125 -9.43 1.91 11.79
N TYR A 126 -9.97 2.59 12.79
CA TYR A 126 -11.19 2.16 13.46
C TYR A 126 -12.39 2.14 12.51
N LEU A 127 -12.59 3.20 11.72
CA LEU A 127 -13.67 3.26 10.72
C LEU A 127 -13.49 2.19 9.64
N VAL A 128 -12.25 1.97 9.18
CA VAL A 128 -11.93 0.91 8.23
C VAL A 128 -12.25 -0.46 8.83
N PHE A 129 -11.86 -0.71 10.08
CA PHE A 129 -12.19 -1.95 10.78
C PHE A 129 -13.69 -2.16 10.86
N MET A 130 -14.46 -1.17 11.31
CA MET A 130 -15.92 -1.28 11.36
C MET A 130 -16.54 -1.55 9.99
N LEU A 131 -16.08 -0.86 8.96
CA LEU A 131 -16.57 -1.07 7.61
C LEU A 131 -16.36 -2.51 7.13
N PHE A 132 -15.17 -3.05 7.34
CA PHE A 132 -14.87 -4.41 6.89
C PHE A 132 -15.52 -5.48 7.76
N SER A 133 -15.57 -5.29 9.07
CA SER A 133 -16.16 -6.24 10.02
C SER A 133 -17.69 -6.28 9.92
N GLU A 134 -18.34 -5.11 9.95
CA GLU A 134 -19.81 -5.02 10.05
C GLU A 134 -20.50 -5.02 8.69
N VAL A 135 -19.93 -4.32 7.69
CA VAL A 135 -20.58 -4.16 6.38
C VAL A 135 -20.17 -5.27 5.41
N LEU A 136 -18.88 -5.58 5.35
CA LEU A 136 -18.34 -6.56 4.43
C LEU A 136 -18.25 -7.98 5.03
N MET A 137 -18.51 -8.13 6.34
CA MET A 137 -18.43 -9.41 7.07
C MET A 137 -17.11 -10.17 6.83
N VAL A 138 -16.03 -9.44 6.57
CA VAL A 138 -14.70 -10.01 6.36
C VAL A 138 -14.04 -10.24 7.71
N ARG A 139 -13.66 -11.48 7.99
CA ARG A 139 -12.86 -11.81 9.19
C ARG A 139 -11.39 -11.50 8.89
N PHE A 140 -10.80 -10.68 9.74
CA PHE A 140 -9.39 -10.38 9.65
C PHE A 140 -8.51 -11.54 10.18
N PRO A 141 -7.26 -11.65 9.68
CA PRO A 141 -6.32 -12.64 10.20
C PRO A 141 -6.09 -12.42 11.69
N ARG A 142 -5.86 -13.51 12.42
CA ARG A 142 -5.61 -13.48 13.85
C ARG A 142 -4.40 -12.61 14.19
N GLY A 143 -4.57 -11.75 15.20
CA GLY A 143 -3.56 -10.86 15.74
C GLY A 143 -3.88 -10.55 17.19
N ILE A 144 -2.99 -9.92 17.93
CA ILE A 144 -3.12 -9.69 19.37
C ILE A 144 -4.41 -8.94 19.73
N LEU A 145 -4.75 -7.88 18.99
CA LEU A 145 -5.98 -7.12 19.20
C LEU A 145 -7.23 -7.86 18.73
N ILE A 146 -7.13 -8.57 17.63
CA ILE A 146 -8.24 -9.31 17.04
C ILE A 146 -8.59 -10.51 17.90
N ASP A 147 -7.62 -11.24 18.45
CA ASP A 147 -7.84 -12.33 19.37
C ASP A 147 -8.46 -11.85 20.68
N TRP A 148 -8.09 -10.65 21.16
CA TRP A 148 -8.73 -10.05 22.32
C TRP A 148 -10.18 -9.60 22.06
N TYR A 149 -10.49 -9.14 20.85
CA TYR A 149 -11.85 -8.68 20.46
C TYR A 149 -12.83 -9.85 20.22
N TYR A 150 -12.37 -10.93 19.61
CA TYR A 150 -13.23 -12.09 19.31
C TYR A 150 -13.20 -13.18 20.39
N GLY A 151 -12.35 -13.09 21.42
CA GLY A 151 -12.25 -14.01 22.55
C GLY A 151 -11.45 -15.25 22.23
#